data_6a9197dd55640627b14d292ef00dbdf6
#
_entry.id   6a9197dd55640627b14d292ef00dbdf6
#
_cell.length_a   1.000
_cell.length_b   1.000
_cell.length_c   1.000
_cell.angle_alpha   90.00
_cell.angle_beta   90.00
_cell.angle_gamma   90.00
#
_symmetry.space_group_name_H-M   'P 1'
#
loop_
_entity.id
_entity.type
_entity.pdbx_description
1 polymer ?
#
loop_
_entity_poly.entity_id
_entity_poly.type
_entity_poly.pdbx_seq_one_letter_code
_entity_poly.pdbx_strand_id
1 'polypeptide(L)'
;MIKDDVVAIILGGGQGSRLYPLTEKRSKPAVPIAGKYRLVDIPLSNCINSNITRMFVLTQFNSASLNRHIKNTYNFSLFSNAFVDLLAAEQTISNKNWFQGTADAVRQSMHHFLNHDFKYVLIL
;
A
#
# COMPACT_ATOMS: atom_id res chain seq x y z
N MET A 1 5.97 20.02 11.80
CA MET A 1 7.05 19.50 10.93
C MET A 1 6.41 18.81 9.72
N ILE A 2 7.05 18.88 8.58
CA ILE A 2 6.50 18.35 7.31
C ILE A 2 6.07 16.88 7.42
N LYS A 3 6.75 16.06 8.20
CA LYS A 3 6.46 14.62 8.34
C LYS A 3 5.05 14.29 8.82
N ASP A 4 4.49 15.11 9.69
CA ASP A 4 3.14 14.89 10.22
C ASP A 4 2.06 15.42 9.26
N ASP A 5 2.47 16.19 8.26
CA ASP A 5 1.59 16.74 7.24
C ASP A 5 1.48 15.84 5.98
N VAL A 6 2.26 14.74 5.92
CA VAL A 6 2.33 13.89 4.72
C VAL A 6 1.74 12.51 4.98
N VAL A 7 0.89 12.07 4.06
CA VAL A 7 0.43 10.69 3.93
C VAL A 7 1.01 10.11 2.65
N ALA A 8 1.62 8.92 2.71
CA ALA A 8 2.12 8.22 1.55
C ALA A 8 1.10 7.19 1.04
N ILE A 9 0.97 7.12 -0.28
CA ILE A 9 0.16 6.12 -0.98
C ILE A 9 1.08 5.35 -1.91
N ILE A 10 1.24 4.06 -1.64
CA ILE A 10 2.07 3.15 -2.40
C ILE A 10 1.17 2.32 -3.31
N LEU A 11 1.41 2.41 -4.62
CA LEU A 11 0.61 1.74 -5.63
C LEU A 11 1.12 0.31 -5.87
N GLY A 12 0.44 -0.67 -5.33
CA GLY A 12 0.81 -2.08 -5.41
C GLY A 12 0.59 -2.75 -6.77
N GLY A 13 0.03 -2.02 -7.73
CA GLY A 13 -0.16 -2.51 -9.10
C GLY A 13 -1.24 -3.56 -9.29
N GLY A 14 -1.30 -4.10 -10.50
CA GLY A 14 -2.26 -5.11 -10.93
C GLY A 14 -1.78 -6.56 -10.72
N GLN A 15 -2.18 -7.47 -11.62
CA GLN A 15 -1.90 -8.92 -11.53
C GLN A 15 -0.41 -9.29 -11.53
N GLY A 16 0.46 -8.42 -12.09
CA GLY A 16 1.89 -8.71 -12.15
C GLY A 16 2.25 -9.84 -13.10
N SER A 17 1.50 -10.02 -14.18
CA SER A 17 1.66 -11.11 -15.16
C SER A 17 3.06 -11.21 -15.75
N ARG A 18 3.77 -10.08 -15.86
CA ARG A 18 5.16 -10.03 -16.33
C ARG A 18 6.16 -10.70 -15.40
N LEU A 19 5.80 -10.93 -14.15
CA LEU A 19 6.62 -11.61 -13.15
C LEU A 19 6.21 -13.07 -12.93
N TYR A 20 5.30 -13.62 -13.76
CA TYR A 20 4.94 -15.03 -13.70
C TYR A 20 6.20 -15.93 -13.85
N PRO A 21 6.38 -17.00 -13.08
CA PRO A 21 5.41 -17.60 -12.13
C PRO A 21 5.46 -17.05 -10.69
N LEU A 22 6.26 -16.03 -10.41
CA LEU A 22 6.41 -15.47 -9.05
C LEU A 22 5.11 -14.89 -8.50
N THR A 23 4.23 -14.45 -9.39
CA THR A 23 2.92 -13.85 -9.08
C THR A 23 1.75 -14.84 -9.22
N GLU A 24 2.02 -16.13 -9.39
CA GLU A 24 0.97 -17.15 -9.51
C GLU A 24 0.03 -17.19 -8.28
N LYS A 25 0.61 -17.13 -7.09
CA LYS A 25 -0.10 -17.27 -5.80
C LYS A 25 0.01 -16.05 -4.91
N ARG A 26 0.51 -14.93 -5.43
CA ARG A 26 0.72 -13.70 -4.66
C ARG A 26 0.68 -12.47 -5.54
N SER A 27 0.28 -11.35 -4.98
CA SER A 27 0.34 -10.06 -5.67
C SER A 27 1.78 -9.61 -5.91
N LYS A 28 2.00 -8.76 -6.90
CA LYS A 28 3.32 -8.22 -7.24
C LYS A 28 4.07 -7.62 -6.04
N PRO A 29 3.47 -6.77 -5.19
CA PRO A 29 4.18 -6.20 -4.04
C PRO A 29 4.63 -7.25 -3.02
N ALA A 30 4.04 -8.44 -3.02
CA ALA A 30 4.40 -9.55 -2.14
C ALA A 30 5.50 -10.45 -2.69
N VAL A 31 6.04 -10.18 -3.87
CA VAL A 31 7.12 -10.98 -4.46
C VAL A 31 8.40 -10.83 -3.63
N PRO A 32 9.03 -11.95 -3.20
CA PRO A 32 10.25 -11.91 -2.39
C PRO A 32 11.44 -11.30 -3.14
N ILE A 33 12.24 -10.54 -2.40
CA ILE A 33 13.54 -10.02 -2.84
C ILE A 33 14.58 -10.35 -1.77
N ALA A 34 15.78 -10.74 -2.20
CA ALA A 34 16.93 -10.98 -1.32
C ALA A 34 16.63 -11.91 -0.13
N GLY A 35 15.78 -12.88 -0.33
CA GLY A 35 15.44 -13.94 0.62
C GLY A 35 14.37 -13.55 1.66
N LYS A 36 14.45 -12.40 2.28
CA LYS A 36 13.54 -12.03 3.38
C LYS A 36 12.66 -10.81 3.12
N TYR A 37 13.05 -9.96 2.18
CA TYR A 37 12.29 -8.76 1.83
C TYR A 37 11.25 -9.07 0.76
N ARG A 38 10.32 -8.15 0.57
CA ARG A 38 9.35 -8.16 -0.51
C ARG A 38 9.41 -6.85 -1.28
N LEU A 39 8.93 -6.82 -2.52
CA LEU A 39 8.97 -5.62 -3.35
C LEU A 39 8.40 -4.38 -2.65
N VAL A 40 7.32 -4.55 -1.89
CA VAL A 40 6.68 -3.47 -1.12
C VAL A 40 7.58 -2.87 -0.05
N ASP A 41 8.56 -3.62 0.45
CA ASP A 41 9.46 -3.13 1.51
C ASP A 41 10.37 -1.99 1.04
N ILE A 42 10.65 -1.90 -0.27
CA ILE A 42 11.49 -0.84 -0.82
C ILE A 42 10.83 0.54 -0.62
N PRO A 43 9.63 0.82 -1.18
CA PRO A 43 8.99 2.12 -0.97
C PRO A 43 8.60 2.37 0.49
N LEU A 44 8.17 1.34 1.24
CA LEU A 44 7.85 1.49 2.65
C LEU A 44 9.08 1.91 3.47
N SER A 45 10.22 1.27 3.26
CA SER A 45 11.47 1.62 3.92
C SER A 45 11.94 3.02 3.55
N ASN A 46 11.79 3.42 2.29
CA ASN A 46 12.14 4.76 1.84
C ASN A 46 11.27 5.82 2.56
N CYS A 47 9.98 5.58 2.72
CA CYS A 47 9.10 6.45 3.48
C CYS A 47 9.54 6.55 4.95
N ILE A 48 9.77 5.42 5.61
CA ILE A 48 10.19 5.37 7.02
C ILE A 48 11.51 6.13 7.22
N ASN A 49 12.50 5.89 6.35
CA ASN A 49 13.79 6.58 6.39
C ASN A 49 13.68 8.08 6.12
N SER A 50 12.60 8.50 5.47
CA SER A 50 12.28 9.92 5.24
C SER A 50 11.36 10.49 6.33
N ASN A 51 11.13 9.76 7.42
CA ASN A 51 10.21 10.11 8.50
C ASN A 51 8.73 10.29 8.04
N ILE A 52 8.34 9.63 6.96
CA ILE A 52 6.95 9.54 6.52
C ILE A 52 6.43 8.19 6.97
N THR A 53 5.64 8.18 8.03
CA THR A 53 5.25 6.96 8.75
C THR A 53 3.75 6.65 8.68
N ARG A 54 2.97 7.47 7.97
CA ARG A 54 1.55 7.23 7.71
C ARG A 54 1.39 6.80 6.27
N MET A 55 1.19 5.50 6.04
CA MET A 55 1.30 4.91 4.72
C MET A 55 0.11 4.01 4.40
N PHE A 56 -0.42 4.16 3.18
CA PHE A 56 -1.40 3.25 2.59
C PHE A 56 -0.76 2.50 1.42
N VAL A 57 -1.03 1.20 1.35
CA VAL A 57 -0.65 0.37 0.20
C VAL A 57 -1.93 0.01 -0.55
N LEU A 58 -2.04 0.47 -1.79
CA LEU A 58 -3.18 0.17 -2.66
C LEU A 58 -2.87 -1.04 -3.53
N THR A 59 -3.75 -2.02 -3.56
CA THR A 59 -3.62 -3.20 -4.41
C THR A 59 -4.97 -3.55 -5.03
N GLN A 60 -4.96 -4.05 -6.27
CA GLN A 60 -6.17 -4.56 -6.92
C GLN A 60 -6.57 -5.95 -6.39
N PHE A 61 -5.60 -6.71 -5.92
CA PHE A 61 -5.82 -8.09 -5.50
C PHE A 61 -5.46 -8.24 -4.03
N ASN A 62 -6.41 -8.74 -3.27
CA ASN A 62 -6.17 -9.08 -1.89
C ASN A 62 -5.22 -10.29 -1.85
N SER A 63 -4.08 -10.11 -1.19
CA SER A 63 -3.07 -11.15 -1.01
C SER A 63 -2.89 -11.45 0.46
N ALA A 64 -3.26 -12.65 0.88
CA ALA A 64 -3.07 -13.10 2.25
C ALA A 64 -1.60 -13.02 2.66
N SER A 65 -0.68 -13.33 1.73
CA SER A 65 0.76 -13.28 2.01
C SER A 65 1.27 -11.84 2.18
N LEU A 66 0.74 -10.88 1.41
CA LEU A 66 1.06 -9.47 1.56
C LEU A 66 0.55 -8.92 2.90
N ASN A 67 -0.70 -9.23 3.23
CA ASN A 67 -1.33 -8.83 4.48
C ASN A 67 -0.53 -9.33 5.69
N ARG A 68 -0.17 -10.61 5.69
CA ARG A 68 0.64 -11.22 6.75
C ARG A 68 2.01 -10.57 6.86
N HIS A 69 2.66 -10.31 5.73
CA HIS A 69 3.97 -9.68 5.71
C HIS A 69 3.93 -8.28 6.31
N ILE A 70 2.98 -7.44 5.90
CA ILE A 70 2.82 -6.08 6.43
C ILE A 70 2.53 -6.10 7.92
N LYS A 71 1.59 -6.93 8.37
CA LYS A 71 1.25 -7.03 9.79
C LYS A 71 2.40 -7.51 10.67
N ASN A 72 3.24 -8.40 10.16
CA ASN A 72 4.33 -8.96 10.94
C ASN A 72 5.60 -8.08 10.91
N THR A 73 5.76 -7.26 9.89
CA THR A 73 6.99 -6.50 9.66
C THR A 73 6.88 -5.07 10.17
N TYR A 74 5.73 -4.42 9.98
CA TYR A 74 5.53 -3.00 10.28
C TYR A 74 4.67 -2.81 11.52
N ASN A 75 5.31 -2.92 12.69
CA ASN A 75 4.69 -2.72 13.98
C ASN A 75 5.21 -1.42 14.59
N PHE A 76 4.34 -0.43 14.68
CA PHE A 76 4.64 0.86 15.30
C PHE A 76 4.12 0.91 16.72
N SER A 77 4.69 1.80 17.53
CA SER A 77 4.22 2.03 18.90
C SER A 77 2.75 2.49 18.90
N LEU A 78 1.98 1.99 19.86
CA LEU A 78 0.59 2.44 20.08
C LEU A 78 0.49 3.93 20.42
N PHE A 79 1.58 4.54 20.86
CA PHE A 79 1.65 5.97 21.18
C PHE A 79 2.07 6.83 19.99
N SER A 80 2.32 6.23 18.83
CA SER A 80 2.64 6.96 17.60
C SER A 80 1.43 6.98 16.66
N ASN A 81 1.40 7.99 15.78
CA ASN A 81 0.42 8.06 14.69
C ASN A 81 0.85 7.28 13.44
N ALA A 82 1.93 6.49 13.57
CA ALA A 82 2.48 5.73 12.46
C ALA A 82 1.64 4.49 12.15
N PHE A 83 1.42 4.21 10.86
CA PHE A 83 0.73 3.01 10.41
C PHE A 83 1.10 2.63 8.98
N VAL A 84 0.87 1.37 8.64
CA VAL A 84 0.82 0.87 7.27
C VAL A 84 -0.51 0.13 7.11
N ASP A 85 -1.41 0.68 6.31
CA ASP A 85 -2.70 0.07 6.00
C ASP A 85 -2.74 -0.45 4.57
N LEU A 86 -3.24 -1.67 4.40
CA LEU A 86 -3.45 -2.27 3.09
C LEU A 86 -4.90 -2.03 2.64
N LEU A 87 -5.05 -1.34 1.52
CA LEU A 87 -6.34 -1.10 0.88
C LEU A 87 -6.42 -1.88 -0.43
N ALA A 88 -7.40 -2.76 -0.54
CA ALA A 88 -7.69 -3.47 -1.78
C ALA A 88 -8.83 -2.78 -2.54
N ALA A 89 -8.85 -2.95 -3.86
CA ALA A 89 -9.99 -2.53 -4.67
C ALA A 89 -11.26 -3.25 -4.20
N GLU A 90 -12.29 -2.47 -3.88
CA GLU A 90 -13.58 -2.99 -3.44
C GLU A 90 -14.59 -2.88 -4.59
N GLN A 91 -15.29 -3.98 -4.86
CA GLN A 91 -16.45 -3.94 -5.74
C GLN A 91 -17.68 -3.58 -4.91
N THR A 92 -18.32 -2.49 -5.27
CA THR A 92 -19.60 -2.09 -4.68
C THR A 92 -20.77 -2.42 -5.63
N ILE A 93 -22.00 -2.36 -5.12
CA ILE A 93 -23.20 -2.57 -5.95
C ILE A 93 -23.26 -1.55 -7.10
N SER A 94 -22.76 -0.34 -6.87
CA SER A 94 -22.72 0.75 -7.85
C SER A 94 -21.49 0.74 -8.75
N ASN A 95 -20.40 0.08 -8.33
CA ASN A 95 -19.16 0.01 -9.10
C ASN A 95 -18.54 -1.38 -8.99
N LYS A 96 -18.74 -2.18 -10.04
CA LYS A 96 -18.22 -3.55 -10.15
C LYS A 96 -16.87 -3.62 -10.87
N ASN A 97 -16.33 -2.48 -11.28
CA ASN A 97 -15.10 -2.43 -12.03
C ASN A 97 -13.88 -2.33 -11.11
N TRP A 98 -12.80 -2.97 -11.53
CA TRP A 98 -11.48 -2.77 -10.93
C TRP A 98 -10.99 -1.35 -11.20
N PHE A 99 -9.91 -0.94 -10.52
CA PHE A 99 -9.25 0.34 -10.80
C PHE A 99 -8.92 0.48 -12.29
N GLN A 100 -9.32 1.59 -12.88
CA GLN A 100 -9.10 1.88 -14.30
C GLN A 100 -7.70 2.45 -14.58
N GLY A 101 -6.85 2.51 -13.59
CA GLY A 101 -5.49 3.02 -13.66
C GLY A 101 -5.04 3.51 -12.29
N THR A 102 -3.83 4.04 -12.22
CA THR A 102 -3.21 4.46 -10.97
C THR A 102 -3.94 5.64 -10.31
N ALA A 103 -4.31 6.64 -11.08
CA ALA A 103 -5.08 7.79 -10.58
C ALA A 103 -6.48 7.38 -10.08
N ASP A 104 -7.13 6.45 -10.77
CA ASP A 104 -8.43 5.94 -10.37
C ASP A 104 -8.34 5.13 -9.06
N ALA A 105 -7.26 4.38 -8.86
CA ALA A 105 -7.00 3.67 -7.60
C ALA A 105 -6.96 4.65 -6.41
N VAL A 106 -6.24 5.74 -6.55
CA VAL A 106 -6.17 6.79 -5.53
C VAL A 106 -7.54 7.42 -5.33
N ARG A 107 -8.22 7.80 -6.40
CA ARG A 107 -9.54 8.43 -6.36
C ARG A 107 -10.59 7.57 -5.63
N GLN A 108 -10.68 6.30 -5.96
CA GLN A 108 -11.64 5.38 -5.33
C GLN A 108 -11.33 5.12 -3.85
N SER A 109 -10.06 5.22 -3.46
CA SER A 109 -9.61 4.97 -2.09
C SER A 109 -9.60 6.24 -1.22
N MET A 110 -9.96 7.40 -1.76
CA MET A 110 -9.88 8.69 -1.05
C MET A 110 -10.63 8.68 0.28
N HIS A 111 -11.78 8.02 0.36
CA HIS A 111 -12.59 7.97 1.56
C HIS A 111 -11.88 7.31 2.75
N HIS A 112 -10.86 6.47 2.52
CA HIS A 112 -10.08 5.86 3.58
C HIS A 112 -9.06 6.82 4.21
N PHE A 113 -8.47 7.72 3.42
CA PHE A 113 -7.41 8.59 3.92
C PHE A 113 -7.83 10.05 4.14
N LEU A 114 -8.98 10.50 3.63
CA LEU A 114 -9.51 11.84 3.92
C LEU A 114 -9.91 12.05 5.39
N ASN A 115 -10.07 10.98 6.15
CA ASN A 115 -10.33 11.05 7.60
C ASN A 115 -9.08 11.34 8.42
N HIS A 116 -7.89 11.30 7.80
CA HIS A 116 -6.63 11.64 8.44
C HIS A 116 -6.29 13.11 8.21
N ASP A 117 -5.69 13.73 9.21
CA ASP A 117 -5.22 15.11 9.09
C ASP A 117 -3.90 15.14 8.33
N PHE A 118 -3.87 15.73 7.14
CA PHE A 118 -2.68 15.86 6.30
C PHE A 118 -2.80 17.06 5.35
N LYS A 119 -1.67 17.58 4.89
CA LYS A 119 -1.60 18.66 3.89
C LYS A 119 -1.12 18.18 2.52
N TYR A 120 -0.31 17.11 2.52
CA TYR A 120 0.32 16.60 1.30
C TYR A 120 0.12 15.10 1.18
N VAL A 121 0.00 14.65 -0.06
CA VAL A 121 -0.04 13.22 -0.41
C VAL A 121 1.18 12.90 -1.27
N LEU A 122 1.98 11.93 -0.83
CA LEU A 122 3.08 11.37 -1.60
C LEU A 122 2.59 10.11 -2.29
N ILE A 123 2.67 10.05 -3.61
CA ILE A 123 2.28 8.87 -4.41
C ILE A 123 3.55 8.21 -4.97
N LEU A 124 3.70 6.90 -4.72
CA LEU A 124 4.85 6.07 -5.11
C LEU A 124 4.41 4.84 -5.89
#